data_6a6d32431272f1374e5f8449e58044e3
#
_entry.id   6a6d32431272f1374e5f8449e58044e3
#
_cell.length_a   1.000
_cell.length_b   1.000
_cell.length_c   1.000
_cell.angle_alpha   90.00
_cell.angle_beta   90.00
_cell.angle_gamma   90.00
#
_symmetry.space_group_name_H-M   'P 1'
#
loop_
_entity.id
_entity.type
_entity.pdbx_description
1 polymer ?
#
loop_
_entity_poly.entity_id
_entity_poly.type
_entity_poly.pdbx_seq_one_letter_code
_entity_poly.pdbx_strand_id
1 'polypeptide(L)'
;MIGVPLQLGPLRLASNLLLAPIAGYCDLAFRTIVREWSTHPEGTGIGVGLACTDLLSPQGLLRGTSSSLDLAATNDFDKPVGMQLYGSDPEIM
;
A
#
# COMPACT_ATOMS: atom_id res chain seq x y z
N MET A 1 20.22 -2.84 -7.93
CA MET A 1 19.50 -3.85 -8.71
C MET A 1 18.03 -3.82 -8.38
N ILE A 2 17.16 -3.98 -9.37
CA ILE A 2 15.71 -3.93 -9.21
C ILE A 2 15.18 -5.35 -8.91
N GLY A 3 14.17 -5.44 -8.06
CA GLY A 3 13.50 -6.71 -7.77
C GLY A 3 14.18 -7.59 -6.74
N VAL A 4 15.15 -7.06 -6.01
CA VAL A 4 15.81 -7.82 -4.93
C VAL A 4 15.10 -7.55 -3.60
N PRO A 5 15.19 -8.49 -2.64
CA PRO A 5 14.60 -8.28 -1.32
C PRO A 5 15.14 -7.04 -0.62
N LEU A 6 14.26 -6.39 0.15
CA LEU A 6 14.60 -5.19 0.92
C LEU A 6 14.18 -5.40 2.37
N GLN A 7 15.04 -5.01 3.30
CA GLN A 7 14.76 -5.10 4.73
C GLN A 7 14.48 -3.70 5.28
N LEU A 8 13.31 -3.51 5.89
CA LEU A 8 12.92 -2.27 6.57
C LEU A 8 12.66 -2.59 8.03
N GLY A 9 13.68 -2.41 8.90
CA GLY A 9 13.54 -2.82 10.28
C GLY A 9 13.20 -4.30 10.37
N PRO A 10 12.14 -4.68 11.10
CA PRO A 10 11.73 -6.08 11.17
C PRO A 10 10.96 -6.56 9.92
N LEU A 11 10.57 -5.66 9.04
CA LEU A 11 9.78 -5.99 7.86
C LEU A 11 10.68 -6.35 6.69
N ARG A 12 10.53 -7.57 6.18
CA ARG A 12 11.24 -8.00 4.98
C ARG A 12 10.32 -7.98 3.79
N LEU A 13 10.67 -7.19 2.78
CA LEU A 13 9.92 -7.10 1.54
C LEU A 13 10.52 -8.07 0.52
N ALA A 14 9.67 -8.73 -0.25
CA ALA A 14 10.12 -9.66 -1.29
C ALA A 14 10.84 -8.94 -2.43
N SER A 15 10.59 -7.64 -2.59
CA SER A 15 11.16 -6.84 -3.67
C SER A 15 11.40 -5.42 -3.16
N ASN A 16 12.38 -4.75 -3.75
CA ASN A 16 12.65 -3.34 -3.50
C ASN A 16 11.86 -2.40 -4.42
N LEU A 17 10.89 -2.94 -5.17
CA LEU A 17 9.94 -2.13 -5.95
C LEU A 17 8.78 -1.74 -5.05
N LEU A 18 8.58 -0.45 -4.88
CA LEU A 18 7.53 0.09 -4.03
C LEU A 18 6.56 0.89 -4.90
N LEU A 19 5.27 0.67 -4.70
CA LEU A 19 4.24 1.48 -5.35
C LEU A 19 4.00 2.72 -4.50
N ALA A 20 4.40 3.88 -5.01
CA ALA A 20 4.20 5.15 -4.33
C ALA A 20 2.71 5.48 -4.22
N PRO A 21 2.28 6.16 -3.15
CA PRO A 21 0.89 6.62 -3.05
C PRO A 21 0.64 7.71 -4.10
N ILE A 22 -0.43 7.54 -4.87
CA ILE A 22 -0.85 8.51 -5.88
C ILE A 22 -2.26 8.94 -5.53
N ALA A 23 -2.42 10.21 -5.15
CA ALA A 23 -3.69 10.74 -4.69
C ALA A 23 -4.80 10.52 -5.73
N GLY A 24 -5.91 9.96 -5.29
CA GLY A 24 -7.06 9.68 -6.12
C GLY A 24 -6.99 8.37 -6.90
N TYR A 25 -5.88 7.63 -6.86
CA TYR A 25 -5.72 6.42 -7.67
C TYR A 25 -5.37 5.17 -6.86
N CYS A 26 -4.73 5.29 -5.71
CA CYS A 26 -4.20 4.13 -4.99
C CYS A 26 -5.23 3.45 -4.10
N ASP A 27 -6.39 3.11 -4.65
CA ASP A 27 -7.37 2.27 -3.96
C ASP A 27 -6.99 0.79 -4.09
N LEU A 28 -7.78 -0.07 -3.45
CA LEU A 28 -7.51 -1.52 -3.47
C LEU A 28 -7.50 -2.08 -4.89
N ALA A 29 -8.43 -1.64 -5.74
CA ALA A 29 -8.52 -2.13 -7.11
C ALA A 29 -7.26 -1.78 -7.91
N PHE A 30 -6.77 -0.55 -7.78
CA PHE A 30 -5.56 -0.10 -8.47
C PHE A 30 -4.34 -0.89 -7.99
N ARG A 31 -4.18 -1.04 -6.67
CA ARG A 31 -3.05 -1.80 -6.10
C ARG A 31 -3.10 -3.25 -6.54
N THR A 32 -4.29 -3.85 -6.59
CA THR A 32 -4.47 -5.23 -7.03
C THR A 32 -3.99 -5.41 -8.48
N ILE A 33 -4.39 -4.50 -9.37
CA ILE A 33 -3.98 -4.55 -10.78
C ILE A 33 -2.45 -4.42 -10.90
N VAL A 34 -1.86 -3.47 -10.18
CA VAL A 34 -0.41 -3.26 -10.23
C VAL A 34 0.32 -4.50 -9.73
N ARG A 35 -0.15 -5.12 -8.65
CA ARG A 35 0.48 -6.34 -8.12
C ARG A 35 0.38 -7.50 -9.11
N GLU A 36 -0.79 -7.69 -9.73
CA GLU A 36 -0.99 -8.77 -10.70
C GLU A 36 -0.08 -8.60 -11.92
N TRP A 37 -0.03 -7.41 -12.48
CA TRP A 37 0.78 -7.15 -13.67
C TRP A 37 2.27 -7.19 -13.40
N SER A 38 2.69 -6.72 -12.23
CA SER A 38 4.11 -6.72 -11.87
C SER A 38 4.64 -8.10 -11.52
N THR A 39 3.77 -9.03 -11.14
CA THR A 39 4.16 -10.41 -10.84
C THR A 39 3.87 -11.38 -11.98
N HIS A 40 3.69 -10.87 -13.18
CA HIS A 40 3.36 -11.71 -14.35
C HIS A 40 4.39 -12.81 -14.54
N PRO A 41 3.96 -14.04 -14.87
CA PRO A 41 4.85 -15.20 -14.91
C PRO A 41 5.95 -15.14 -15.96
N GLU A 42 5.83 -14.30 -16.96
CA GLU A 42 6.90 -14.11 -17.94
C GLU A 42 8.08 -13.33 -17.36
N GLY A 43 7.86 -12.66 -16.23
CA GLY A 43 8.95 -12.02 -15.51
C GLY A 43 9.53 -12.96 -14.48
N THR A 44 10.21 -12.41 -13.50
CA THR A 44 10.85 -13.16 -12.43
C THR A 44 9.87 -13.63 -11.37
N GLY A 45 8.61 -13.25 -11.48
CA GLY A 45 7.59 -13.55 -10.49
C GLY A 45 7.63 -12.67 -9.26
N ILE A 46 8.57 -11.74 -9.19
CA ILE A 46 8.69 -10.81 -8.06
C ILE A 46 8.32 -9.42 -8.54
N GLY A 47 7.18 -8.93 -8.10
CA GLY A 47 6.69 -7.61 -8.45
C GLY A 47 6.84 -6.61 -7.32
N VAL A 48 5.77 -5.90 -7.01
CA VAL A 48 5.76 -4.88 -5.96
C VAL A 48 5.96 -5.51 -4.59
N GLY A 49 6.97 -5.06 -3.85
CA GLY A 49 7.23 -5.53 -2.49
C GLY A 49 6.37 -4.84 -1.44
N LEU A 50 5.98 -3.60 -1.71
CA LEU A 50 5.12 -2.82 -0.81
C LEU A 50 4.31 -1.85 -1.66
N ALA A 51 3.01 -1.79 -1.42
CA ALA A 51 2.13 -0.78 -2.03
C ALA A 51 1.56 0.12 -0.94
N CYS A 52 1.33 1.39 -1.27
CA CYS A 52 0.80 2.36 -0.30
C CYS A 52 -0.62 2.76 -0.66
N THR A 53 -1.44 3.01 0.36
CA THR A 53 -2.80 3.51 0.17
C THR A 53 -2.78 4.97 -0.26
N ASP A 54 -3.94 5.46 -0.70
CA ASP A 54 -4.19 6.89 -0.85
C ASP A 54 -4.16 7.56 0.54
N LEU A 55 -4.15 8.88 0.58
CA LEU A 55 -4.15 9.65 1.82
C LEU A 55 -5.35 9.29 2.69
N LEU A 56 -5.07 8.89 3.93
CA LEU A 56 -6.12 8.52 4.89
C LEU A 56 -6.23 9.61 5.96
N SER A 57 -7.46 10.06 6.21
CA SER A 57 -7.74 11.00 7.29
C SER A 57 -7.78 10.26 8.61
N PRO A 58 -6.89 10.56 9.57
CA PRO A 58 -6.96 9.91 10.88
C PRO A 58 -8.30 10.14 11.57
N GLN A 59 -8.85 11.36 11.47
CA GLN A 59 -10.17 11.66 12.03
C GLN A 59 -11.26 10.85 11.36
N GLY A 60 -11.22 10.73 10.02
CA GLY A 60 -12.18 9.94 9.29
C GLY A 60 -12.13 8.47 9.67
N LEU A 61 -10.93 7.92 9.88
CA LEU A 61 -10.77 6.54 10.34
C LEU A 61 -11.33 6.34 11.74
N LEU A 62 -11.06 7.28 12.66
CA LEU A 62 -11.58 7.21 14.02
C LEU A 62 -13.09 7.29 14.06
N ARG A 63 -13.70 8.08 13.19
CA ARG A 63 -15.15 8.23 13.08
C ARG A 63 -15.80 7.07 12.28
N GLY A 64 -15.01 6.32 11.54
CA GLY A 64 -15.52 5.21 10.74
C GLY A 64 -16.32 5.66 9.53
N THR A 65 -15.98 6.81 8.92
CA THR A 65 -16.68 7.26 7.72
C THR A 65 -16.47 6.26 6.58
N SER A 66 -17.51 6.03 5.75
CA SER A 66 -17.43 5.04 4.70
C SER A 66 -16.34 5.35 3.67
N SER A 67 -16.12 6.61 3.32
CA SER A 67 -15.06 6.97 2.37
C SER A 67 -13.67 6.69 2.94
N SER A 68 -13.43 6.97 4.23
CA SER A 68 -12.15 6.66 4.87
C SER A 68 -11.93 5.17 4.98
N LEU A 69 -12.96 4.40 5.32
CA LEU A 69 -12.86 2.94 5.39
C LEU A 69 -12.62 2.32 4.01
N ASP A 70 -13.25 2.87 2.97
CA ASP A 70 -13.04 2.39 1.61
C ASP A 70 -11.60 2.63 1.16
N LEU A 71 -11.03 3.80 1.47
CA LEU A 71 -9.63 4.10 1.14
C LEU A 71 -8.66 3.20 1.92
N ALA A 72 -9.02 2.77 3.11
CA ALA A 72 -8.20 1.88 3.93
C ALA A 72 -8.43 0.40 3.62
N ALA A 73 -9.36 0.07 2.71
CA ALA A 73 -9.69 -1.32 2.40
C ALA A 73 -8.48 -2.07 1.83
N THR A 74 -8.31 -3.31 2.27
CA THR A 74 -7.23 -4.18 1.82
C THR A 74 -7.68 -5.63 1.91
N ASN A 75 -6.88 -6.56 1.41
CA ASN A 75 -7.12 -7.99 1.51
C ASN A 75 -5.79 -8.74 1.61
N ASP A 76 -5.84 -10.07 1.67
CA ASP A 76 -4.64 -10.88 1.86
C ASP A 76 -3.66 -10.81 0.68
N PHE A 77 -4.16 -10.61 -0.53
CA PHE A 77 -3.31 -10.44 -1.71
C PHE A 77 -2.58 -9.10 -1.68
N ASP A 78 -3.22 -8.06 -1.13
CA ASP A 78 -2.68 -6.68 -1.06
C ASP A 78 -1.79 -6.51 0.17
N LYS A 79 -0.78 -7.34 0.28
CA LYS A 79 0.18 -7.32 1.41
C LYS A 79 1.61 -7.45 0.89
N PRO A 80 2.60 -6.82 1.51
CA PRO A 80 2.43 -5.79 2.55
C PRO A 80 1.86 -4.49 1.99
N VAL A 81 1.14 -3.76 2.81
CA VAL A 81 0.56 -2.48 2.42
C VAL A 81 0.96 -1.40 3.43
N GLY A 82 1.35 -0.23 2.92
CA GLY A 82 1.64 0.93 3.75
C GLY A 82 0.44 1.87 3.74
N MET A 83 -0.09 2.19 4.90
CA MET A 83 -1.22 3.11 5.01
C MET A 83 -0.71 4.52 5.25
N GLN A 84 -0.99 5.41 4.30
CA GLN A 84 -0.53 6.79 4.35
C GLN A 84 -1.51 7.64 5.15
N LEU A 85 -1.04 8.17 6.28
CA LEU A 85 -1.82 9.07 7.11
C LEU A 85 -1.35 10.51 6.92
N TYR A 86 -2.24 11.47 7.11
CA TYR A 86 -1.87 12.88 7.13
C TYR A 86 -2.45 13.56 8.36
N GLY A 87 -1.76 14.59 8.84
CA GLY A 87 -2.21 15.35 9.98
C GLY A 87 -1.05 15.93 10.78
N SER A 88 -1.38 16.76 11.74
CA SER A 88 -0.38 17.41 12.60
C SER A 88 -0.64 17.21 14.10
N ASP A 89 -1.74 16.53 14.46
CA ASP A 89 -2.09 16.27 15.86
C ASP A 89 -1.65 14.86 16.23
N PRO A 90 -0.62 14.70 17.06
CA PRO A 90 -0.11 13.37 17.39
C PRO A 90 -1.11 12.52 18.18
N GLU A 91 -2.06 13.11 18.86
CA GLU A 91 -3.07 12.35 19.61
C GLU A 91 -4.09 11.71 18.68
N ILE A 92 -4.38 12.35 17.53
CA ILE A 92 -5.30 11.82 16.53
C ILE A 92 -4.61 10.78 15.66
N MET A 93 -3.36 10.99 15.35
CA MET A 93 -2.57 10.09 14.52
C MET A 93 -2.08 8.89 15.33
#